data_fe17b0da43aad812e1d5740e0772b18e
#
_entry.id   fe17b0da43aad812e1d5740e0772b18e
#
_cell.length_a   1.000
_cell.length_b   1.000
_cell.length_c   1.000
_cell.angle_alpha   90.00
_cell.angle_beta   90.00
_cell.angle_gamma   90.00
#
_symmetry.space_group_name_H-M   'P 1'
#
loop_
_entity.id
_entity.type
_entity.pdbx_description
1 polymer ?
#
loop_
_entity_poly.entity_id
_entity_poly.type
_entity_poly.pdbx_seq_one_letter_code
_entity_poly.pdbx_strand_id
1 'polypeptide(L)'
;MGSASISIVEGNPHLRSLLGWHLQQVGHWVHQSADISHAREIFFSRQPTLVILDAQLPDGDGLEFCRWLQEQQQSLILMLSARNSEADIVEGLKSGADDYLTKPFGMQEFMARVEALMRRNRTMVPPATLECGLLKIDLVQRRVRLHEEHIELTPQEFSLLYVLAQAGGVPLSRSDLLRRAWPDAIDNPRTIDTHVLSLRKKIEIDPRQPSLIQTVRNVGYRLNLELLNNANQQHSPVLGAVTSETIISR
;
A
#
# COMPACT_ATOMS: atom_id res chain seq x y z
N MET A 1 5.19 -1.59 17.04
CA MET A 1 4.00 -1.40 16.18
C MET A 1 4.49 -1.02 14.80
N GLY A 2 3.87 -1.52 13.70
CA GLY A 2 4.30 -1.13 12.36
C GLY A 2 3.90 0.33 12.07
N SER A 3 4.77 1.10 11.45
CA SER A 3 4.49 2.45 10.95
C SER A 3 3.44 2.40 9.84
N ALA A 4 2.45 3.28 9.88
CA ALA A 4 1.39 3.37 8.88
C ALA A 4 1.22 4.82 8.41
N SER A 5 0.77 5.01 7.16
CA SER A 5 0.40 6.32 6.63
C SER A 5 -1.03 6.66 7.07
N ILE A 6 -1.18 7.77 7.78
CA ILE A 6 -2.47 8.25 8.29
C ILE A 6 -2.72 9.66 7.78
N SER A 7 -3.91 9.91 7.23
CA SER A 7 -4.37 11.24 6.86
C SER A 7 -5.37 11.76 7.88
N ILE A 8 -5.20 13.00 8.34
CA ILE A 8 -6.14 13.72 9.21
C ILE A 8 -6.76 14.84 8.39
N VAL A 9 -8.11 14.83 8.30
CA VAL A 9 -8.92 15.85 7.63
C VAL A 9 -9.81 16.50 8.69
N GLU A 10 -9.36 17.65 9.22
CA GLU A 10 -9.98 18.32 10.36
C GLU A 10 -9.84 19.84 10.19
N GLY A 11 -10.95 20.56 10.21
CA GLY A 11 -10.97 22.02 10.03
C GLY A 11 -10.31 22.79 11.18
N ASN A 12 -10.46 22.31 12.42
CA ASN A 12 -9.87 22.96 13.60
C ASN A 12 -8.35 22.72 13.67
N PRO A 13 -7.51 23.75 13.54
CA PRO A 13 -6.05 23.60 13.51
C PRO A 13 -5.46 23.06 14.81
N HIS A 14 -6.06 23.39 15.98
CA HIS A 14 -5.57 22.91 17.27
C HIS A 14 -5.82 21.41 17.44
N LEU A 15 -7.04 20.96 17.13
CA LEU A 15 -7.39 19.53 17.19
C LEU A 15 -6.56 18.75 16.18
N ARG A 16 -6.47 19.22 14.93
CA ARG A 16 -5.68 18.59 13.88
C ARG A 16 -4.22 18.41 14.30
N SER A 17 -3.59 19.44 14.85
CA SER A 17 -2.20 19.38 15.34
C SER A 17 -2.04 18.44 16.52
N LEU A 18 -2.99 18.44 17.47
CA LEU A 18 -2.96 17.56 18.64
C LEU A 18 -3.05 16.08 18.23
N LEU A 19 -4.00 15.74 17.36
CA LEU A 19 -4.14 14.38 16.85
C LEU A 19 -2.88 13.94 16.10
N GLY A 20 -2.35 14.83 15.25
CA GLY A 20 -1.13 14.57 14.49
C GLY A 20 0.07 14.30 15.38
N TRP A 21 0.26 15.09 16.43
CA TRP A 21 1.35 14.90 17.39
C TRP A 21 1.28 13.53 18.09
N HIS A 22 0.10 13.14 18.59
CA HIS A 22 -0.07 11.84 19.26
C HIS A 22 0.21 10.65 18.35
N LEU A 23 -0.26 10.70 17.11
CA LEU A 23 -0.02 9.64 16.14
C LEU A 23 1.45 9.53 15.72
N GLN A 24 2.15 10.66 15.59
CA GLN A 24 3.58 10.70 15.31
C GLN A 24 4.41 10.12 16.46
N GLN A 25 4.02 10.38 17.74
CA GLN A 25 4.71 9.83 18.90
C GLN A 25 4.71 8.29 18.94
N VAL A 26 3.69 7.65 18.39
CA VAL A 26 3.61 6.19 18.30
C VAL A 26 4.18 5.64 16.97
N GLY A 27 4.80 6.50 16.16
CA GLY A 27 5.58 6.11 14.98
C GLY A 27 4.79 6.03 13.67
N HIS A 28 3.62 6.68 13.57
CA HIS A 28 2.88 6.77 12.30
C HIS A 28 3.35 7.95 11.43
N TRP A 29 3.24 7.79 10.12
CA TRP A 29 3.41 8.88 9.15
C TRP A 29 2.09 9.63 9.03
N VAL A 30 2.09 10.93 9.38
CA VAL A 30 0.86 11.72 9.48
C VAL A 30 0.84 12.83 8.44
N HIS A 31 -0.19 12.83 7.61
CA HIS A 31 -0.51 13.91 6.67
C HIS A 31 -1.74 14.66 7.19
N GLN A 32 -1.71 15.98 7.11
CA GLN A 32 -2.75 16.83 7.68
C GLN A 32 -3.35 17.73 6.60
N SER A 33 -4.67 17.83 6.54
CA SER A 33 -5.41 18.77 5.71
C SER A 33 -6.53 19.45 6.50
N ALA A 34 -6.85 20.68 6.11
CA ALA A 34 -7.91 21.47 6.74
C ALA A 34 -9.26 21.31 6.02
N ASP A 35 -9.25 20.76 4.81
CA ASP A 35 -10.33 20.75 3.85
C ASP A 35 -10.30 19.49 2.96
N ILE A 36 -11.39 19.25 2.25
CA ILE A 36 -11.57 18.08 1.37
C ILE A 36 -10.67 18.18 0.14
N SER A 37 -10.51 19.39 -0.41
CA SER A 37 -9.74 19.60 -1.64
C SER A 37 -8.31 19.14 -1.48
N HIS A 38 -7.63 19.58 -0.42
CA HIS A 38 -6.26 19.16 -0.09
C HIS A 38 -6.21 17.69 0.37
N ALA A 39 -7.26 17.20 1.08
CA ALA A 39 -7.34 15.80 1.48
C ALA A 39 -7.36 14.84 0.28
N ARG A 40 -8.01 15.19 -0.83
CA ARG A 40 -8.00 14.42 -2.09
C ARG A 40 -6.59 14.33 -2.69
N GLU A 41 -5.85 15.43 -2.72
CA GLU A 41 -4.46 15.45 -3.21
C GLU A 41 -3.55 14.53 -2.38
N ILE A 42 -3.68 14.60 -1.05
CA ILE A 42 -2.98 13.70 -0.12
C ILE A 42 -3.37 12.25 -0.36
N PHE A 43 -4.66 11.97 -0.55
CA PHE A 43 -5.15 10.61 -0.79
C PHE A 43 -4.48 9.96 -2.00
N PHE A 44 -4.49 10.64 -3.15
CA PHE A 44 -3.88 10.12 -4.37
C PHE A 44 -2.35 10.04 -4.31
N SER A 45 -1.70 10.99 -3.64
CA SER A 45 -0.23 11.06 -3.59
C SER A 45 0.39 10.18 -2.51
N ARG A 46 -0.32 9.91 -1.41
CA ARG A 46 0.21 9.23 -0.21
C ARG A 46 -0.45 7.90 0.10
N GLN A 47 -1.62 7.61 -0.47
CA GLN A 47 -2.40 6.39 -0.27
C GLN A 47 -2.46 6.01 1.22
N PRO A 48 -3.11 6.82 2.07
CA PRO A 48 -3.13 6.59 3.50
C PRO A 48 -3.86 5.29 3.85
N THR A 49 -3.33 4.56 4.83
CA THR A 49 -3.96 3.34 5.36
C THR A 49 -5.21 3.64 6.18
N LEU A 50 -5.21 4.80 6.86
CA LEU A 50 -6.31 5.30 7.68
C LEU A 50 -6.55 6.77 7.36
N VAL A 51 -7.81 7.15 7.18
CA VAL A 51 -8.26 8.53 7.11
C VAL A 51 -9.07 8.85 8.36
N ILE A 52 -8.64 9.85 9.11
CA ILE A 52 -9.38 10.41 10.25
C ILE A 52 -10.09 11.65 9.70
N LEU A 53 -11.42 11.60 9.68
CA LEU A 53 -12.25 12.53 8.93
C LEU A 53 -13.25 13.25 9.82
N ASP A 54 -13.18 14.58 9.87
CA ASP A 54 -14.26 15.38 10.47
C ASP A 54 -15.49 15.34 9.57
N ALA A 55 -16.66 15.14 10.19
CA ALA A 55 -17.95 15.19 9.50
C ALA A 55 -18.31 16.60 8.99
N GLN A 56 -17.72 17.66 9.58
CA GLN A 56 -17.97 19.06 9.23
C GLN A 56 -16.68 19.74 8.78
N LEU A 57 -16.55 20.00 7.50
CA LEU A 57 -15.40 20.62 6.88
C LEU A 57 -15.79 21.97 6.25
N PRO A 58 -14.83 22.91 6.13
CA PRO A 58 -15.13 24.26 5.64
C PRO A 58 -15.57 24.30 4.17
N ASP A 59 -15.16 23.33 3.37
CA ASP A 59 -15.39 23.25 1.92
C ASP A 59 -16.37 22.15 1.49
N GLY A 60 -17.03 21.46 2.45
CA GLY A 60 -18.02 20.45 2.09
C GLY A 60 -18.47 19.54 3.24
N ASP A 61 -19.33 18.58 2.89
CA ASP A 61 -19.85 17.57 3.82
C ASP A 61 -18.87 16.38 3.93
N GLY A 62 -18.40 16.13 5.14
CA GLY A 62 -17.54 14.99 5.44
C GLY A 62 -18.21 13.63 5.17
N LEU A 63 -19.54 13.51 5.27
CA LEU A 63 -20.26 12.28 4.93
C LEU A 63 -20.21 11.98 3.43
N GLU A 64 -20.30 13.01 2.58
CA GLU A 64 -20.13 12.83 1.12
C GLU A 64 -18.70 12.43 0.78
N PHE A 65 -17.73 13.05 1.44
CA PHE A 65 -16.33 12.69 1.26
C PHE A 65 -16.03 11.28 1.79
N CYS A 66 -16.68 10.85 2.86
CA CYS A 66 -16.60 9.48 3.38
C CYS A 66 -17.08 8.46 2.34
N ARG A 67 -18.25 8.70 1.71
CA ARG A 67 -18.76 7.83 0.63
C ARG A 67 -17.79 7.73 -0.53
N TRP A 68 -17.21 8.87 -0.92
CA TRP A 68 -16.20 8.90 -1.98
C TRP A 68 -14.95 8.10 -1.60
N LEU A 69 -14.44 8.22 -0.36
CA LEU A 69 -13.31 7.44 0.13
C LEU A 69 -13.60 5.94 0.14
N GLN A 70 -14.80 5.57 0.57
CA GLN A 70 -15.27 4.19 0.61
C GLN A 70 -15.33 3.55 -0.80
N GLU A 71 -15.76 4.30 -1.82
CA GLU A 71 -15.74 3.85 -3.21
C GLU A 71 -14.33 3.54 -3.72
N GLN A 72 -13.30 4.21 -3.19
CA GLN A 72 -11.91 3.93 -3.54
C GLN A 72 -11.37 2.62 -2.92
N GLN A 73 -11.99 2.10 -1.86
CA GLN A 73 -11.65 0.85 -1.16
C GLN A 73 -10.17 0.70 -0.76
N GLN A 74 -9.48 1.81 -0.47
CA GLN A 74 -8.03 1.82 -0.22
C GLN A 74 -7.65 2.15 1.22
N SER A 75 -8.56 2.75 2.00
CA SER A 75 -8.27 3.26 3.34
C SER A 75 -9.38 2.89 4.31
N LEU A 76 -9.03 2.64 5.56
CA LEU A 76 -9.99 2.67 6.67
C LEU A 76 -10.38 4.11 6.98
N ILE A 77 -11.58 4.32 7.52
CA ILE A 77 -12.12 5.65 7.82
C ILE A 77 -12.59 5.70 9.27
N LEU A 78 -11.99 6.58 10.08
CA LEU A 78 -12.48 6.97 11.40
C LEU A 78 -13.18 8.33 11.29
N MET A 79 -14.51 8.33 11.43
CA MET A 79 -15.29 9.56 11.42
C MET A 79 -15.24 10.26 12.79
N LEU A 80 -14.95 11.56 12.80
CA LEU A 80 -15.06 12.42 13.97
C LEU A 80 -16.27 13.36 13.79
N SER A 81 -17.17 13.46 14.77
CA SER A 81 -18.33 14.34 14.63
C SER A 81 -18.84 14.86 15.96
N ALA A 82 -19.37 16.10 15.96
CA ALA A 82 -20.10 16.64 17.08
C ALA A 82 -21.55 16.09 17.16
N ARG A 83 -22.06 15.45 16.10
CA ARG A 83 -23.36 14.81 16.08
C ARG A 83 -23.27 13.50 16.85
N ASN A 84 -24.16 13.30 17.82
CA ASN A 84 -24.10 12.19 18.77
C ASN A 84 -25.40 11.41 18.92
N SER A 85 -26.43 11.71 18.10
CA SER A 85 -27.65 10.91 18.10
C SER A 85 -27.38 9.53 17.48
N GLU A 86 -28.15 8.54 17.88
CA GLU A 86 -28.07 7.20 17.29
C GLU A 86 -28.24 7.25 15.76
N ALA A 87 -29.15 8.10 15.27
CA ALA A 87 -29.38 8.28 13.83
C ALA A 87 -28.14 8.82 13.11
N ASP A 88 -27.44 9.81 13.69
CA ASP A 88 -26.22 10.39 13.12
C ASP A 88 -25.08 9.36 13.06
N ILE A 89 -24.91 8.58 14.13
CA ILE A 89 -23.89 7.51 14.19
C ILE A 89 -24.17 6.45 13.12
N VAL A 90 -25.42 6.02 13.00
CA VAL A 90 -25.85 5.04 11.99
C VAL A 90 -25.64 5.60 10.58
N GLU A 91 -25.93 6.88 10.34
CA GLU A 91 -25.68 7.52 9.05
C GLU A 91 -24.19 7.57 8.72
N GLY A 92 -23.34 7.95 9.67
CA GLY A 92 -21.90 7.97 9.50
C GLY A 92 -21.32 6.59 9.15
N LEU A 93 -21.73 5.54 9.86
CA LEU A 93 -21.30 4.16 9.57
C LEU A 93 -21.82 3.66 8.21
N LYS A 94 -23.08 3.97 7.87
CA LYS A 94 -23.66 3.63 6.55
C LYS A 94 -23.00 4.39 5.40
N SER A 95 -22.41 5.55 5.64
CA SER A 95 -21.67 6.31 4.63
C SER A 95 -20.30 5.68 4.29
N GLY A 96 -19.93 4.60 5.00
CA GLY A 96 -18.69 3.85 4.75
C GLY A 96 -17.61 4.06 5.79
N ALA A 97 -17.88 4.75 6.90
CA ALA A 97 -16.93 4.82 8.01
C ALA A 97 -16.78 3.47 8.72
N ASP A 98 -15.54 3.05 8.99
CA ASP A 98 -15.23 1.80 9.71
C ASP A 98 -15.43 1.93 11.23
N ASP A 99 -15.33 3.16 11.76
CA ASP A 99 -15.67 3.51 13.14
C ASP A 99 -16.09 4.99 13.22
N TYR A 100 -16.77 5.33 14.31
CA TYR A 100 -17.31 6.66 14.56
C TYR A 100 -16.97 7.10 15.98
N LEU A 101 -16.44 8.33 16.14
CA LEU A 101 -16.06 8.91 17.42
C LEU A 101 -16.71 10.26 17.60
N THR A 102 -17.53 10.40 18.66
CA THR A 102 -18.24 11.64 18.97
C THR A 102 -17.38 12.65 19.69
N LYS A 103 -17.44 13.90 19.26
CA LYS A 103 -16.81 15.06 19.93
C LYS A 103 -17.73 15.58 21.04
N PRO A 104 -17.17 15.93 22.25
CA PRO A 104 -15.79 15.81 22.65
C PRO A 104 -15.39 14.39 23.06
N PHE A 105 -14.15 14.01 22.77
CA PHE A 105 -13.60 12.69 23.11
C PHE A 105 -12.28 12.80 23.88
N GLY A 106 -11.96 11.76 24.62
CA GLY A 106 -10.66 11.62 25.27
C GLY A 106 -9.59 11.13 24.32
N MET A 107 -8.33 11.60 24.49
CA MET A 107 -7.22 11.17 23.65
C MET A 107 -6.94 9.66 23.76
N GLN A 108 -7.14 9.08 24.94
CA GLN A 108 -6.99 7.63 25.13
C GLN A 108 -8.02 6.83 24.32
N GLU A 109 -9.28 7.29 24.27
CA GLU A 109 -10.31 6.68 23.46
C GLU A 109 -9.98 6.77 21.97
N PHE A 110 -9.59 7.97 21.50
CA PHE A 110 -9.15 8.17 20.13
C PHE A 110 -8.03 7.21 19.74
N MET A 111 -6.96 7.13 20.53
CA MET A 111 -5.83 6.24 20.27
C MET A 111 -6.23 4.77 20.28
N ALA A 112 -7.09 4.35 21.22
CA ALA A 112 -7.59 2.98 21.29
C ALA A 112 -8.40 2.58 20.03
N ARG A 113 -9.22 3.51 19.49
CA ARG A 113 -9.97 3.29 18.24
C ARG A 113 -9.05 3.21 17.03
N VAL A 114 -8.08 4.11 16.91
CA VAL A 114 -7.05 4.04 15.87
C VAL A 114 -6.32 2.69 15.92
N GLU A 115 -5.88 2.25 17.09
CA GLU A 115 -5.25 0.93 17.24
C GLU A 115 -6.17 -0.22 16.86
N ALA A 116 -7.45 -0.15 17.21
CA ALA A 116 -8.43 -1.18 16.87
C ALA A 116 -8.64 -1.28 15.36
N LEU A 117 -8.77 -0.14 14.67
CA LEU A 117 -8.85 -0.07 13.20
C LEU A 117 -7.58 -0.61 12.55
N MET A 118 -6.41 -0.20 13.03
CA MET A 118 -5.13 -0.68 12.52
C MET A 118 -4.92 -2.18 12.74
N ARG A 119 -5.50 -2.78 13.80
CA ARG A 119 -5.52 -4.25 13.98
C ARG A 119 -6.42 -4.94 12.96
N ARG A 120 -7.60 -4.38 12.63
CA ARG A 120 -8.50 -4.92 11.60
C ARG A 120 -7.83 -4.90 10.23
N ASN A 121 -7.07 -3.85 9.92
CA ASN A 121 -6.28 -3.79 8.69
C ASN A 121 -5.14 -4.83 8.68
N ARG A 122 -4.68 -5.31 9.84
CA ARG A 122 -3.74 -6.45 9.93
C ARG A 122 -4.39 -7.80 9.59
N THR A 123 -5.72 -7.93 9.62
CA THR A 123 -6.45 -9.10 9.11
C THR A 123 -6.76 -8.97 7.61
N MET A 124 -6.75 -7.75 7.06
CA MET A 124 -6.49 -7.45 5.66
C MET A 124 -4.98 -7.15 5.49
N VAL A 125 -4.12 -8.00 6.04
CA VAL A 125 -2.68 -7.97 5.76
C VAL A 125 -2.57 -7.99 4.23
N PRO A 126 -1.93 -6.99 3.58
CA PRO A 126 -1.40 -7.27 2.26
C PRO A 126 -0.62 -8.57 2.47
N PRO A 127 -0.80 -9.59 1.63
CA PRO A 127 -0.24 -10.91 1.89
C PRO A 127 1.19 -10.68 2.36
N ALA A 128 1.56 -11.28 3.52
CA ALA A 128 2.90 -11.09 4.11
C ALA A 128 3.99 -11.34 3.06
N THR A 129 3.56 -11.87 1.93
CA THR A 129 4.29 -12.15 0.71
C THR A 129 3.60 -11.47 -0.47
N LEU A 130 4.30 -10.56 -1.15
CA LEU A 130 3.89 -10.05 -2.47
C LEU A 130 4.33 -11.07 -3.52
N GLU A 131 3.37 -11.66 -4.22
CA GLU A 131 3.65 -12.63 -5.28
C GLU A 131 3.42 -12.00 -6.66
N CYS A 132 4.44 -12.04 -7.49
CA CYS A 132 4.43 -11.60 -8.88
C CYS A 132 4.94 -12.74 -9.77
N GLY A 133 4.11 -13.74 -10.04
CA GLY A 133 4.50 -14.95 -10.73
C GLY A 133 5.59 -15.71 -9.96
N LEU A 134 6.78 -15.84 -10.57
CA LEU A 134 7.92 -16.55 -9.95
C LEU A 134 8.68 -15.72 -8.89
N LEU A 135 8.34 -14.43 -8.75
CA LEU A 135 8.94 -13.55 -7.74
C LEU A 135 8.04 -13.52 -6.50
N LYS A 136 8.59 -13.91 -5.34
CA LYS A 136 7.94 -13.85 -4.03
C LYS A 136 8.75 -12.95 -3.09
N ILE A 137 8.11 -11.93 -2.52
CA ILE A 137 8.71 -10.96 -1.61
C ILE A 137 8.02 -11.09 -0.26
N ASP A 138 8.71 -11.66 0.74
CA ASP A 138 8.26 -11.71 2.13
C ASP A 138 8.55 -10.36 2.79
N LEU A 139 7.49 -9.62 3.12
CA LEU A 139 7.58 -8.29 3.71
C LEU A 139 7.93 -8.31 5.19
N VAL A 140 7.58 -9.40 5.90
CA VAL A 140 7.83 -9.55 7.34
C VAL A 140 9.29 -9.94 7.58
N GLN A 141 9.76 -10.96 6.87
CA GLN A 141 11.13 -11.46 6.99
C GLN A 141 12.12 -10.68 6.11
N ARG A 142 11.63 -9.77 5.25
CA ARG A 142 12.41 -9.04 4.23
C ARG A 142 13.24 -9.96 3.36
N ARG A 143 12.63 -11.06 2.92
CA ARG A 143 13.25 -12.09 2.07
C ARG A 143 12.64 -12.06 0.68
N VAL A 144 13.46 -12.36 -0.31
CA VAL A 144 13.05 -12.46 -1.72
C VAL A 144 13.38 -13.84 -2.22
N ARG A 145 12.44 -14.43 -2.96
CA ARG A 145 12.65 -15.65 -3.75
C ARG A 145 12.33 -15.38 -5.21
N LEU A 146 13.16 -15.87 -6.10
CA LEU A 146 12.93 -15.87 -7.54
C LEU A 146 13.17 -17.29 -8.06
N HIS A 147 12.21 -17.90 -8.76
CA HIS A 147 12.26 -19.30 -9.15
C HIS A 147 12.52 -20.27 -7.97
N GLU A 148 11.92 -19.99 -6.81
CA GLU A 148 12.12 -20.70 -5.54
C GLU A 148 13.55 -20.57 -4.93
N GLU A 149 14.49 -19.91 -5.60
CA GLU A 149 15.82 -19.61 -5.07
C GLU A 149 15.78 -18.34 -4.20
N HIS A 150 16.50 -18.39 -3.10
CA HIS A 150 16.61 -17.26 -2.17
C HIS A 150 17.61 -16.23 -2.72
N ILE A 151 17.17 -14.97 -2.83
CA ILE A 151 18.00 -13.85 -3.30
C ILE A 151 18.37 -12.97 -2.11
N GLU A 152 19.67 -12.84 -1.85
CA GLU A 152 20.17 -11.93 -0.81
C GLU A 152 20.23 -10.48 -1.32
N LEU A 153 19.38 -9.65 -0.74
CA LEU A 153 19.31 -8.22 -1.06
C LEU A 153 19.71 -7.37 0.14
N THR A 154 20.38 -6.25 -0.15
CA THR A 154 20.55 -5.19 0.85
C THR A 154 19.20 -4.54 1.17
N PRO A 155 19.05 -3.82 2.30
CA PRO A 155 17.82 -3.12 2.64
C PRO A 155 17.33 -2.16 1.54
N GLN A 156 18.27 -1.48 0.85
CA GLN A 156 17.96 -0.55 -0.25
C GLN A 156 17.48 -1.28 -1.49
N GLU A 157 18.14 -2.37 -1.88
CA GLU A 157 17.73 -3.21 -3.02
C GLU A 157 16.38 -3.86 -2.78
N PHE A 158 16.12 -4.32 -1.56
CA PHE A 158 14.82 -4.87 -1.16
C PHE A 158 13.71 -3.83 -1.32
N SER A 159 13.90 -2.62 -0.78
CA SER A 159 12.91 -1.54 -0.88
C SER A 159 12.65 -1.14 -2.34
N LEU A 160 13.71 -1.08 -3.16
CA LEU A 160 13.59 -0.76 -4.58
C LEU A 160 12.82 -1.83 -5.36
N LEU A 161 13.15 -3.12 -5.14
CA LEU A 161 12.46 -4.24 -5.78
C LEU A 161 10.99 -4.29 -5.37
N TYR A 162 10.71 -4.07 -4.08
CA TYR A 162 9.34 -4.02 -3.57
C TYR A 162 8.50 -2.93 -4.23
N VAL A 163 9.03 -1.71 -4.35
CA VAL A 163 8.34 -0.58 -5.02
C VAL A 163 8.08 -0.87 -6.49
N LEU A 164 9.04 -1.48 -7.20
CA LEU A 164 8.87 -1.88 -8.60
C LEU A 164 7.82 -2.98 -8.76
N ALA A 165 7.78 -3.96 -7.86
CA ALA A 165 6.80 -5.04 -7.87
C ALA A 165 5.39 -4.52 -7.55
N GLN A 166 5.27 -3.62 -6.55
CA GLN A 166 4.00 -2.98 -6.16
C GLN A 166 3.42 -2.12 -7.29
N ALA A 167 4.27 -1.55 -8.16
CA ALA A 167 3.82 -0.76 -9.30
C ALA A 167 3.12 -1.58 -10.39
N GLY A 168 3.06 -2.92 -10.27
CA GLY A 168 2.27 -3.75 -11.17
C GLY A 168 2.71 -3.68 -12.64
N GLY A 169 4.00 -3.47 -12.93
CA GLY A 169 4.54 -3.32 -14.29
C GLY A 169 4.43 -1.89 -14.87
N VAL A 170 3.82 -0.96 -14.14
CA VAL A 170 3.77 0.46 -14.53
C VAL A 170 5.16 1.08 -14.39
N PRO A 171 5.68 1.81 -15.39
CA PRO A 171 6.95 2.51 -15.29
C PRO A 171 6.92 3.59 -14.22
N LEU A 172 7.96 3.63 -13.37
CA LEU A 172 8.15 4.67 -12.36
C LEU A 172 9.36 5.55 -12.70
N SER A 173 9.23 6.87 -12.47
CA SER A 173 10.35 7.78 -12.62
C SER A 173 11.41 7.55 -11.54
N ARG A 174 12.66 7.99 -11.80
CA ARG A 174 13.73 7.93 -10.80
C ARG A 174 13.38 8.67 -9.53
N SER A 175 12.72 9.81 -9.64
CA SER A 175 12.25 10.60 -8.50
C SER A 175 11.14 9.89 -7.72
N ASP A 176 10.23 9.20 -8.40
CA ASP A 176 9.17 8.41 -7.73
C ASP A 176 9.75 7.19 -7.03
N LEU A 177 10.70 6.50 -7.66
CA LEU A 177 11.41 5.36 -7.06
C LEU A 177 12.17 5.78 -5.81
N LEU A 178 12.93 6.89 -5.88
CA LEU A 178 13.67 7.42 -4.74
C LEU A 178 12.73 7.74 -3.57
N ARG A 179 11.68 8.52 -3.85
CA ARG A 179 10.71 8.95 -2.84
C ARG A 179 9.95 7.79 -2.18
N ARG A 180 9.60 6.74 -2.96
CA ARG A 180 8.86 5.59 -2.46
C ARG A 180 9.74 4.58 -1.77
N ALA A 181 10.94 4.29 -2.29
CA ALA A 181 11.84 3.31 -1.74
C ALA A 181 12.60 3.82 -0.51
N TRP A 182 12.95 5.12 -0.48
CA TRP A 182 13.70 5.76 0.59
C TRP A 182 13.16 7.16 0.88
N PRO A 183 12.02 7.28 1.60
CA PRO A 183 11.34 8.56 1.84
C PRO A 183 12.20 9.61 2.56
N ASP A 184 13.14 9.14 3.38
CA ASP A 184 14.02 9.98 4.21
C ASP A 184 15.38 10.30 3.54
N ALA A 185 15.61 9.78 2.33
CA ALA A 185 16.86 10.02 1.65
C ALA A 185 16.92 11.42 1.04
N ILE A 186 17.94 12.19 1.39
CA ILE A 186 18.29 13.48 0.75
C ILE A 186 19.11 13.22 -0.53
N ASP A 187 18.97 12.06 -1.12
CA ASP A 187 19.81 11.58 -2.22
C ASP A 187 19.38 12.13 -3.59
N ASN A 188 20.33 12.14 -4.50
CA ASN A 188 20.10 12.48 -5.90
C ASN A 188 19.34 11.31 -6.59
N PRO A 189 18.30 11.57 -7.42
CA PRO A 189 17.59 10.54 -8.18
C PRO A 189 18.49 9.61 -9.03
N ARG A 190 19.70 10.04 -9.38
CA ARG A 190 20.70 9.20 -10.06
C ARG A 190 21.23 8.05 -9.20
N THR A 191 21.09 8.10 -7.88
CA THR A 191 21.43 7.01 -6.96
C THR A 191 20.62 5.75 -7.27
N ILE A 192 19.39 5.91 -7.80
CA ILE A 192 18.57 4.80 -8.28
C ILE A 192 19.26 3.96 -9.33
N ASP A 193 19.98 4.56 -10.27
CA ASP A 193 20.63 3.84 -11.37
C ASP A 193 21.68 2.85 -10.84
N THR A 194 22.41 3.24 -9.79
CA THR A 194 23.41 2.38 -9.12
C THR A 194 22.74 1.19 -8.43
N HIS A 195 21.64 1.41 -7.72
CA HIS A 195 20.91 0.34 -7.05
C HIS A 195 20.17 -0.58 -8.04
N VAL A 196 19.64 -0.04 -9.15
CA VAL A 196 19.10 -0.85 -10.25
C VAL A 196 20.19 -1.74 -10.85
N LEU A 197 21.38 -1.19 -11.09
CA LEU A 197 22.51 -1.99 -11.62
C LEU A 197 22.90 -3.13 -10.65
N SER A 198 22.97 -2.83 -9.35
CA SER A 198 23.29 -3.83 -8.32
C SER A 198 22.19 -4.90 -8.23
N LEU A 199 20.93 -4.49 -8.25
CA LEU A 199 19.79 -5.39 -8.21
C LEU A 199 19.74 -6.31 -9.44
N ARG A 200 19.98 -5.77 -10.64
CA ARG A 200 20.08 -6.56 -11.88
C ARG A 200 21.13 -7.66 -11.80
N LYS A 201 22.30 -7.38 -11.21
CA LYS A 201 23.35 -8.40 -11.01
C LYS A 201 22.90 -9.60 -10.18
N LYS A 202 21.85 -9.43 -9.37
CA LYS A 202 21.35 -10.47 -8.46
C LYS A 202 20.13 -11.22 -8.99
N ILE A 203 19.31 -10.58 -9.84
CA ILE A 203 18.04 -11.17 -10.27
C ILE A 203 17.93 -11.42 -11.77
N GLU A 204 18.78 -10.82 -12.61
CA GLU A 204 18.78 -11.06 -14.06
C GLU A 204 19.70 -12.22 -14.44
N ILE A 205 19.31 -12.99 -15.44
CA ILE A 205 20.16 -14.02 -16.03
C ILE A 205 21.38 -13.37 -16.71
N ASP A 206 21.15 -12.31 -17.48
CA ASP A 206 22.20 -11.47 -18.05
C ASP A 206 21.97 -10.01 -17.66
N PRO A 207 22.75 -9.46 -16.72
CA PRO A 207 22.61 -8.07 -16.30
C PRO A 207 22.89 -7.03 -17.41
N ARG A 208 23.54 -7.43 -18.51
CA ARG A 208 23.81 -6.57 -19.68
C ARG A 208 22.61 -6.48 -20.61
N GLN A 209 21.73 -7.51 -20.59
CA GLN A 209 20.49 -7.57 -21.33
C GLN A 209 19.29 -7.79 -20.38
N PRO A 210 18.98 -6.78 -19.53
CA PRO A 210 18.02 -6.95 -18.46
C PRO A 210 16.60 -7.16 -19.00
N SER A 211 15.97 -8.24 -18.60
CA SER A 211 14.62 -8.65 -19.00
C SER A 211 13.58 -8.43 -17.92
N LEU A 212 13.97 -8.57 -16.64
CA LEU A 212 13.08 -8.39 -15.49
C LEU A 212 12.92 -6.92 -15.10
N ILE A 213 14.03 -6.19 -14.89
CA ILE A 213 13.98 -4.75 -14.62
C ILE A 213 14.31 -4.00 -15.90
N GLN A 214 13.29 -3.57 -16.60
CA GLN A 214 13.41 -2.87 -17.87
C GLN A 214 13.61 -1.36 -17.69
N THR A 215 14.49 -0.77 -18.52
CA THR A 215 14.61 0.69 -18.63
C THR A 215 13.59 1.20 -19.63
N VAL A 216 12.71 2.11 -19.18
CA VAL A 216 11.79 2.84 -20.07
C VAL A 216 12.41 4.20 -20.39
N ARG A 217 12.79 4.42 -21.65
CA ARG A 217 13.46 5.66 -22.10
C ARG A 217 12.62 6.88 -21.72
N ASN A 218 13.29 7.92 -21.24
CA ASN A 218 12.70 9.19 -20.81
C ASN A 218 11.70 9.11 -19.63
N VAL A 219 11.47 7.91 -19.06
CA VAL A 219 10.60 7.71 -17.89
C VAL A 219 11.43 7.22 -16.69
N GLY A 220 11.95 6.01 -16.73
CA GLY A 220 12.65 5.39 -15.60
C GLY A 220 12.72 3.88 -15.72
N TYR A 221 12.16 3.16 -14.73
CA TYR A 221 12.24 1.71 -14.65
C TYR A 221 10.88 1.07 -14.40
N ARG A 222 10.71 -0.17 -14.86
CA ARG A 222 9.57 -1.03 -14.53
C ARG A 222 9.99 -2.48 -14.31
N LEU A 223 9.20 -3.22 -13.56
CA LEU A 223 9.31 -4.68 -13.46
C LEU A 223 8.47 -5.32 -14.58
N ASN A 224 9.03 -6.27 -15.30
CA ASN A 224 8.34 -7.02 -16.35
C ASN A 224 7.57 -8.20 -15.76
N LEU A 225 6.30 -7.98 -15.43
CA LEU A 225 5.44 -9.02 -14.85
C LEU A 225 5.05 -10.11 -15.84
N GLU A 226 5.02 -9.83 -17.13
CA GLU A 226 4.67 -10.82 -18.16
C GLU A 226 5.66 -11.98 -18.16
N LEU A 227 6.95 -11.67 -18.05
CA LEU A 227 8.00 -12.67 -17.98
C LEU A 227 7.89 -13.53 -16.71
N LEU A 228 7.58 -12.91 -15.58
CA LEU A 228 7.42 -13.59 -14.30
C LEU A 228 6.18 -14.51 -14.26
N ASN A 229 5.10 -14.13 -14.97
CA ASN A 229 3.85 -14.90 -15.01
C ASN A 229 3.90 -16.04 -16.04
N ASN A 230 4.50 -15.82 -17.21
CA ASN A 230 4.52 -16.81 -18.30
C ASN A 230 5.40 -18.04 -17.98
N ALA A 231 6.46 -17.86 -17.20
CA ALA A 231 7.29 -18.98 -16.78
C ALA A 231 6.57 -19.96 -15.83
N ASN A 232 5.50 -19.53 -15.18
CA ASN A 232 4.67 -20.38 -14.32
C ASN A 232 3.77 -21.35 -15.12
N GLN A 233 3.47 -21.06 -16.40
CA GLN A 233 2.63 -21.92 -17.25
C GLN A 233 3.38 -23.12 -17.86
N GLN A 234 4.71 -23.09 -17.88
CA GLN A 234 5.52 -24.19 -18.46
C GLN A 234 5.83 -25.33 -17.48
N HIS A 235 5.42 -25.23 -16.21
CA HIS A 235 5.65 -26.25 -15.18
C HIS A 235 4.38 -26.90 -14.62
N SER A 236 3.24 -26.82 -15.31
CA SER A 236 2.08 -27.68 -15.00
C SER A 236 2.29 -29.04 -15.66
N PRO A 237 2.45 -30.15 -14.91
CA PRO A 237 2.46 -31.47 -15.49
C PRO A 237 1.09 -31.75 -16.11
N VAL A 238 1.07 -31.98 -17.40
CA VAL A 238 -0.09 -32.52 -18.12
C VAL A 238 -0.41 -33.88 -17.48
N LEU A 239 -1.43 -33.93 -16.63
CA LEU A 239 -2.01 -35.21 -16.20
C LEU A 239 -2.58 -35.88 -17.47
N GLY A 240 -1.88 -36.91 -17.94
CA GLY A 240 -2.25 -37.69 -19.08
C GLY A 240 -3.66 -38.27 -18.92
N ALA A 241 -4.48 -38.04 -19.92
CA ALA A 241 -5.74 -38.73 -20.11
C ALA A 241 -5.46 -40.24 -20.27
N VAL A 242 -5.85 -41.02 -19.28
CA VAL A 242 -5.94 -42.49 -19.42
C VAL A 242 -7.21 -42.76 -20.20
N THR A 243 -7.05 -43.04 -21.47
CA THR A 243 -8.09 -43.63 -22.33
C THR A 243 -8.34 -45.06 -21.88
N SER A 244 -9.54 -45.30 -21.37
CA SER A 244 -10.08 -46.64 -21.14
C SER A 244 -10.47 -47.23 -22.48
N GLU A 245 -9.66 -48.11 -23.05
CA GLU A 245 -10.11 -49.01 -24.13
C GLU A 245 -10.82 -50.22 -23.53
N THR A 246 -12.06 -50.33 -23.96
CA THR A 246 -12.95 -51.47 -23.82
C THR A 246 -12.35 -52.69 -24.50
N ILE A 247 -12.21 -53.80 -23.80
CA ILE A 247 -12.09 -55.11 -24.42
C ILE A 247 -13.34 -55.92 -24.09
N ILE A 248 -14.21 -56.04 -25.09
CA ILE A 248 -15.21 -57.09 -25.21
C ILE A 248 -14.53 -58.27 -25.91
N SER A 249 -14.54 -59.44 -25.35
CA SER A 249 -14.80 -60.70 -26.05
C SER A 249 -14.57 -61.93 -25.20
N ARG A 250 -15.63 -62.70 -25.14
CA ARG A 250 -15.84 -64.12 -24.91
C ARG A 250 -15.82 -64.65 -23.49
#